data_ec1a16bf72ade4d9d619f6a09ad0e3ab
#
_entry.id   ec1a16bf72ade4d9d619f6a09ad0e3ab
#
_cell.length_a   1.000
_cell.length_b   1.000
_cell.length_c   1.000
_cell.angle_alpha   90.00
_cell.angle_beta   90.00
_cell.angle_gamma   90.00
#
_symmetry.space_group_name_H-M   'P 1'
#
loop_
_entity.id
_entity.type
_entity.pdbx_description
1 polymer ?
#
loop_
_entity_poly.entity_id
_entity_poly.type
_entity_poly.pdbx_seq_one_letter_code
_entity_poly.pdbx_strand_id
1 'polypeptide(L)'
;SIPMVGGHGTAGAFGPVLEDFNVQGATTICTAAATFGLIFGSIIGGPLGKRLIEKKDLLKTAIPEDDSLLVEDEKKHERHTQMYAAAVFQLIIAIGIGTVFSWALTQTGMTFPIYIGAMIAAALMRNIAEYAENDKFVIHMGEINDLGGIALSLFLGMAMITLKLWQLASLALPLVILLVAQVVLIILYTYFVVFNVMGSDYDAAVLVAG
;
A
#
# COMPACT_ATOMS: atom_id res chain seq x y z
N SER A 1 9.70 -11.22 -5.20
CA SER A 1 10.05 -9.79 -5.05
C SER A 1 8.85 -8.86 -5.05
N ILE A 2 7.88 -9.02 -5.95
CA ILE A 2 6.69 -8.14 -6.03
C ILE A 2 5.95 -8.00 -4.70
N PRO A 3 5.60 -9.08 -3.97
CA PRO A 3 4.90 -8.98 -2.70
C PRO A 3 5.71 -8.31 -1.58
N MET A 4 7.03 -8.38 -1.64
CA MET A 4 7.90 -7.75 -0.65
C MET A 4 7.80 -6.22 -0.69
N VAL A 5 7.65 -5.65 -1.89
CA VAL A 5 7.51 -4.19 -2.09
C VAL A 5 6.04 -3.77 -2.05
N GLY A 6 5.16 -4.57 -2.65
CA GLY A 6 3.73 -4.27 -2.75
C GLY A 6 2.88 -4.65 -1.53
N GLY A 7 3.48 -5.30 -0.52
CA GLY A 7 2.81 -5.68 0.72
C GLY A 7 1.80 -6.82 0.58
N HIS A 8 0.99 -7.01 1.64
CA HIS A 8 0.04 -8.12 1.76
C HIS A 8 -1.09 -8.07 0.72
N GLY A 9 -1.53 -6.88 0.30
CA GLY A 9 -2.54 -6.75 -0.76
C GLY A 9 -2.06 -7.37 -2.08
N THR A 10 -0.81 -7.10 -2.45
CA THR A 10 -0.17 -7.69 -3.63
C THR A 10 0.04 -9.19 -3.46
N ALA A 11 0.42 -9.64 -2.26
CA ALA A 11 0.56 -11.07 -1.96
C ALA A 11 -0.78 -11.81 -2.12
N GLY A 12 -1.88 -11.23 -1.61
CA GLY A 12 -3.23 -11.79 -1.73
C GLY A 12 -3.76 -11.79 -3.16
N ALA A 13 -3.33 -10.84 -4.00
CA ALA A 13 -3.74 -10.77 -5.40
C ALA A 13 -2.99 -11.75 -6.30
N PHE A 14 -1.66 -11.80 -6.18
CA PHE A 14 -0.83 -12.63 -7.06
C PHE A 14 -0.59 -14.05 -6.54
N GLY A 15 -0.69 -14.29 -5.22
CA GLY A 15 -0.51 -15.62 -4.64
C GLY A 15 -1.41 -16.68 -5.27
N PRO A 16 -2.75 -16.52 -5.25
CA PRO A 16 -3.69 -17.45 -5.87
C PRO A 16 -3.44 -17.62 -7.39
N VAL A 17 -3.17 -16.53 -8.10
CA VAL A 17 -2.88 -16.58 -9.54
C VAL A 17 -1.66 -17.47 -9.84
N LEU A 18 -0.62 -17.37 -9.03
CA LEU A 18 0.56 -18.24 -9.17
C LEU A 18 0.26 -19.70 -8.82
N GLU A 19 -0.65 -19.94 -7.87
CA GLU A 19 -1.10 -21.31 -7.56
C GLU A 19 -1.89 -21.93 -8.72
N ASP A 20 -2.69 -21.14 -9.44
CA ASP A 20 -3.38 -21.55 -10.66
C ASP A 20 -2.38 -21.94 -11.78
N PHE A 21 -1.19 -21.34 -11.78
CA PHE A 21 -0.06 -21.75 -12.65
C PHE A 21 0.77 -22.91 -12.07
N ASN A 22 0.20 -23.69 -11.13
CA ASN A 22 0.83 -24.85 -10.46
C ASN A 22 2.07 -24.52 -9.62
N VAL A 23 2.25 -23.28 -9.17
CA VAL A 23 3.29 -22.94 -8.20
C VAL A 23 2.75 -23.19 -6.78
N GLN A 24 2.98 -24.41 -6.28
CA GLN A 24 2.47 -24.82 -4.96
C GLN A 24 3.00 -23.94 -3.83
N GLY A 25 2.10 -23.47 -2.94
CA GLY A 25 2.44 -22.65 -1.80
C GLY A 25 2.81 -21.20 -2.13
N ALA A 26 2.49 -20.74 -3.35
CA ALA A 26 2.80 -19.38 -3.78
C ALA A 26 2.17 -18.32 -2.87
N THR A 27 0.92 -18.50 -2.46
CA THR A 27 0.23 -17.58 -1.53
C THR A 27 0.98 -17.46 -0.20
N THR A 28 1.45 -18.58 0.34
CA THR A 28 2.22 -18.63 1.60
C THR A 28 3.56 -17.89 1.46
N ILE A 29 4.29 -18.16 0.36
CA ILE A 29 5.57 -17.51 0.06
C ILE A 29 5.39 -16.01 -0.15
N CYS A 30 4.36 -15.61 -0.89
CA CYS A 30 4.06 -14.20 -1.15
C CYS A 30 3.72 -13.45 0.14
N THR A 31 2.91 -14.04 1.02
CA THR A 31 2.55 -13.44 2.32
C THR A 31 3.76 -13.32 3.24
N ALA A 32 4.60 -14.36 3.31
CA ALA A 32 5.85 -14.31 4.07
C ALA A 32 6.82 -13.24 3.55
N ALA A 33 6.95 -13.11 2.23
CA ALA A 33 7.78 -12.08 1.62
C ALA A 33 7.25 -10.67 1.89
N ALA A 34 5.93 -10.47 1.89
CA ALA A 34 5.29 -9.21 2.26
C ALA A 34 5.55 -8.82 3.72
N THR A 35 5.39 -9.78 4.64
CA THR A 35 5.70 -9.59 6.08
C THR A 35 7.16 -9.21 6.28
N PHE A 36 8.08 -9.93 5.62
CA PHE A 36 9.50 -9.62 5.66
C PHE A 36 9.77 -8.19 5.15
N GLY A 37 9.15 -7.80 4.03
CA GLY A 37 9.28 -6.46 3.47
C GLY A 37 8.86 -5.36 4.42
N LEU A 38 7.71 -5.50 5.09
CA LEU A 38 7.21 -4.54 6.07
C LEU A 38 8.16 -4.40 7.28
N ILE A 39 8.63 -5.53 7.82
CA ILE A 39 9.54 -5.51 8.98
C ILE A 39 10.86 -4.83 8.61
N PHE A 40 11.49 -5.24 7.50
CA PHE A 40 12.77 -4.69 7.09
C PHE A 40 12.65 -3.26 6.57
N GLY A 41 11.56 -2.90 5.89
CA GLY A 41 11.25 -1.54 5.51
C GLY A 41 11.21 -0.60 6.72
N SER A 42 10.49 -0.98 7.75
CA SER A 42 10.40 -0.18 8.98
C SER A 42 11.74 -0.07 9.74
N ILE A 43 12.52 -1.16 9.78
CA ILE A 43 13.83 -1.16 10.49
C ILE A 43 14.86 -0.33 9.74
N ILE A 44 14.87 -0.38 8.41
CA ILE A 44 15.91 0.24 7.58
C ILE A 44 15.53 1.66 7.18
N GLY A 45 14.25 1.92 6.93
CA GLY A 45 13.76 3.20 6.43
C GLY A 45 14.12 4.37 7.34
N GLY A 46 13.84 4.26 8.64
CA GLY A 46 14.16 5.31 9.60
C GLY A 46 15.66 5.69 9.62
N PRO A 47 16.58 4.74 9.85
CA PRO A 47 18.01 5.01 9.81
C PRO A 47 18.52 5.52 8.46
N LEU A 48 17.95 5.02 7.34
CA LEU A 48 18.33 5.46 6.00
C LEU A 48 17.95 6.92 5.75
N GLY A 49 16.69 7.28 6.07
CA GLY A 49 16.20 8.65 5.95
C GLY A 49 17.01 9.63 6.82
N LYS A 50 17.21 9.28 8.09
CA LYS A 50 18.05 10.07 9.00
C LYS A 50 19.44 10.31 8.42
N ARG A 51 20.09 9.26 7.93
CA ARG A 51 21.44 9.36 7.36
C ARG A 51 21.50 10.22 6.09
N LEU A 52 20.47 10.16 5.25
CA LEU A 52 20.37 11.00 4.05
C LEU A 52 20.21 12.47 4.45
N ILE A 53 19.31 12.77 5.39
CA ILE A 53 19.02 14.11 5.87
C ILE A 53 20.26 14.74 6.53
N GLU A 54 20.93 14.00 7.45
CA GLU A 54 22.09 14.49 8.16
C GLU A 54 23.31 14.67 7.24
N LYS A 55 23.59 13.68 6.36
CA LYS A 55 24.77 13.71 5.49
C LYS A 55 24.72 14.84 4.46
N LYS A 56 23.54 15.21 4.01
CA LYS A 56 23.35 16.25 2.99
C LYS A 56 22.83 17.58 3.55
N ASP A 57 22.70 17.70 4.90
CA ASP A 57 22.24 18.91 5.61
C ASP A 57 20.89 19.44 5.08
N LEU A 58 19.95 18.51 4.79
CA LEU A 58 18.68 18.81 4.14
C LEU A 58 17.65 19.50 5.04
N LEU A 59 17.90 19.57 6.35
CA LEU A 59 17.01 20.29 7.28
C LEU A 59 16.83 21.76 6.92
N LYS A 60 17.77 22.34 6.17
CA LYS A 60 17.68 23.72 5.69
C LYS A 60 16.72 23.91 4.53
N THR A 61 16.41 22.85 3.80
CA THR A 61 15.46 22.85 2.68
C THR A 61 14.07 22.34 3.08
N ALA A 62 13.92 21.88 4.33
CA ALA A 62 12.62 21.49 4.84
C ALA A 62 11.67 22.70 4.84
N ILE A 63 10.58 22.62 4.09
CA ILE A 63 9.49 23.58 4.18
C ILE A 63 8.86 23.35 5.57
N PRO A 64 8.69 24.38 6.43
CA PRO A 64 7.97 24.19 7.68
C PRO A 64 6.59 23.64 7.35
N GLU A 65 6.30 22.40 7.77
CA GLU A 65 4.94 21.90 7.72
C GLU A 65 4.09 22.85 8.55
N ASP A 66 3.04 23.38 7.92
CA ASP A 66 2.05 24.16 8.64
C ASP A 66 1.30 23.17 9.53
N ASP A 67 1.66 23.16 10.82
CA ASP A 67 1.02 22.30 11.85
C ASP A 67 -0.52 22.48 11.88
N SER A 68 -1.03 23.52 11.22
CA SER A 68 -2.47 23.75 11.08
C SER A 68 -3.16 22.62 10.32
N LEU A 69 -2.49 21.97 9.34
CA LEU A 69 -3.08 20.88 8.56
C LEU A 69 -3.22 19.60 9.38
N LEU A 70 -2.29 19.34 10.30
CA LEU A 70 -2.36 18.18 11.21
C LEU A 70 -3.40 18.37 12.32
N VAL A 71 -3.64 19.62 12.73
CA VAL A 71 -4.60 19.96 13.80
C VAL A 71 -6.03 20.01 13.29
N GLU A 72 -6.26 20.25 11.98
CA GLU A 72 -7.59 20.23 11.39
C GLU A 72 -8.16 18.80 11.26
N ASP A 73 -7.32 17.80 11.03
CA ASP A 73 -7.76 16.40 10.97
C ASP A 73 -8.14 15.82 12.36
N GLU A 74 -7.61 16.38 13.46
CA GLU A 74 -8.01 16.01 14.82
C GLU A 74 -9.26 16.73 15.33
N LYS A 75 -9.71 17.80 14.67
CA LYS A 75 -10.90 18.55 15.09
C LYS A 75 -12.17 17.78 14.81
N LYS A 76 -12.62 17.04 15.83
CA LYS A 76 -14.01 16.58 16.03
C LYS A 76 -14.62 15.83 14.84
N HIS A 77 -14.14 14.63 14.63
CA HIS A 77 -14.94 13.61 13.97
C HIS A 77 -16.09 13.21 14.90
N GLU A 78 -17.18 13.96 14.90
CA GLU A 78 -18.44 13.47 15.47
C GLU A 78 -18.86 12.28 14.63
N ARG A 79 -18.63 11.08 15.18
CA ARG A 79 -18.92 9.79 14.55
C ARG A 79 -20.44 9.62 14.41
N HIS A 80 -20.96 10.08 13.30
CA HIS A 80 -22.37 9.91 13.00
C HIS A 80 -22.59 8.60 12.26
N THR A 81 -23.41 7.70 12.78
CA THR A 81 -23.75 6.40 12.16
C THR A 81 -24.18 6.54 10.70
N GLN A 82 -24.84 7.65 10.36
CA GLN A 82 -25.26 7.93 8.98
C GLN A 82 -24.09 8.14 8.02
N MET A 83 -23.00 8.76 8.47
CA MET A 83 -21.79 8.99 7.66
C MET A 83 -21.07 7.67 7.38
N TYR A 84 -20.99 6.78 8.39
CA TYR A 84 -20.44 5.43 8.17
C TYR A 84 -21.29 4.60 7.21
N ALA A 85 -22.62 4.68 7.32
CA ALA A 85 -23.48 4.00 6.36
C ALA A 85 -23.28 4.53 4.94
N ALA A 86 -23.19 5.85 4.76
CA ALA A 86 -22.92 6.47 3.47
C ALA A 86 -21.55 6.03 2.92
N ALA A 87 -20.50 6.01 3.76
CA ALA A 87 -19.16 5.54 3.39
C ALA A 87 -19.16 4.07 2.93
N VAL A 88 -19.88 3.19 3.64
CA VAL A 88 -20.03 1.78 3.24
C VAL A 88 -20.72 1.68 1.89
N PHE A 89 -21.81 2.42 1.65
CA PHE A 89 -22.48 2.42 0.34
C PHE A 89 -21.57 2.94 -0.76
N GLN A 90 -20.79 4.00 -0.52
CA GLN A 90 -19.81 4.52 -1.48
C GLN A 90 -18.75 3.46 -1.82
N LEU A 91 -18.23 2.74 -0.84
CA LEU A 91 -17.27 1.65 -1.05
C LEU A 91 -17.90 0.50 -1.86
N ILE A 92 -19.15 0.09 -1.54
CA ILE A 92 -19.86 -0.97 -2.29
C ILE A 92 -20.04 -0.56 -3.76
N ILE A 93 -20.45 0.69 -4.01
CA ILE A 93 -20.59 1.23 -5.37
C ILE A 93 -19.26 1.24 -6.09
N ALA A 94 -18.20 1.71 -5.44
CA ALA A 94 -16.84 1.72 -6.02
C ALA A 94 -16.37 0.31 -6.37
N ILE A 95 -16.59 -0.67 -5.51
CA ILE A 95 -16.27 -2.08 -5.75
C ILE A 95 -17.10 -2.62 -6.92
N GLY A 96 -18.42 -2.36 -6.93
CA GLY A 96 -19.31 -2.80 -8.00
C GLY A 96 -18.91 -2.27 -9.38
N ILE A 97 -18.65 -0.97 -9.49
CA ILE A 97 -18.14 -0.36 -10.73
C ILE A 97 -16.74 -0.92 -11.04
N GLY A 98 -15.91 -1.10 -10.01
CA GLY A 98 -14.58 -1.65 -10.13
C GLY A 98 -14.52 -3.06 -10.71
N THR A 99 -15.52 -3.91 -10.45
CA THR A 99 -15.58 -5.24 -11.06
C THR A 99 -15.76 -5.16 -12.58
N VAL A 100 -16.52 -4.18 -13.07
CA VAL A 100 -16.69 -3.94 -14.51
C VAL A 100 -15.36 -3.47 -15.12
N PHE A 101 -14.66 -2.55 -14.47
CA PHE A 101 -13.33 -2.12 -14.93
C PHE A 101 -12.32 -3.28 -14.91
N SER A 102 -12.32 -4.09 -13.86
CA SER A 102 -11.44 -5.24 -13.76
C SER A 102 -11.71 -6.26 -14.84
N TRP A 103 -12.99 -6.52 -15.14
CA TRP A 103 -13.39 -7.38 -16.25
C TRP A 103 -12.91 -6.84 -17.60
N ALA A 104 -13.09 -5.55 -17.87
CA ALA A 104 -12.64 -4.91 -19.10
C ALA A 104 -11.11 -4.97 -19.26
N LEU A 105 -10.36 -4.76 -18.16
CA LEU A 105 -8.90 -4.87 -18.16
C LEU A 105 -8.44 -6.31 -18.46
N THR A 106 -9.14 -7.32 -17.94
CA THR A 106 -8.81 -8.74 -18.20
C THR A 106 -8.96 -9.09 -19.68
N GLN A 107 -9.86 -8.44 -20.43
CA GLN A 107 -10.01 -8.65 -21.86
C GLN A 107 -8.78 -8.20 -22.67
N THR A 108 -7.89 -7.40 -22.10
CA THR A 108 -6.63 -6.99 -22.76
C THR A 108 -5.58 -8.12 -22.81
N GLY A 109 -5.85 -9.27 -22.17
CA GLY A 109 -4.93 -10.39 -22.08
C GLY A 109 -3.84 -10.25 -21.03
N MET A 110 -3.88 -9.15 -20.23
CA MET A 110 -2.98 -8.95 -19.11
C MET A 110 -3.66 -9.35 -17.80
N THR A 111 -2.91 -10.00 -16.91
CA THR A 111 -3.41 -10.39 -15.58
C THR A 111 -3.27 -9.22 -14.62
N PHE A 112 -4.40 -8.60 -14.29
CA PHE A 112 -4.46 -7.54 -13.28
C PHE A 112 -5.06 -8.07 -11.97
N PRO A 113 -4.53 -7.62 -10.80
CA PRO A 113 -5.18 -7.85 -9.53
C PRO A 113 -6.59 -7.24 -9.50
N ILE A 114 -7.54 -7.96 -8.90
CA ILE A 114 -8.97 -7.57 -8.86
C ILE A 114 -9.19 -6.18 -8.27
N TYR A 115 -8.38 -5.77 -7.29
CA TYR A 115 -8.51 -4.48 -6.63
C TYR A 115 -8.16 -3.28 -7.53
N ILE A 116 -7.43 -3.46 -8.64
CA ILE A 116 -7.06 -2.35 -9.54
C ILE A 116 -8.31 -1.71 -10.15
N GLY A 117 -9.30 -2.51 -10.56
CA GLY A 117 -10.56 -1.97 -11.05
C GLY A 117 -11.27 -1.11 -10.00
N ALA A 118 -11.30 -1.58 -8.74
CA ALA A 118 -11.90 -0.83 -7.65
C ALA A 118 -11.14 0.47 -7.33
N MET A 119 -9.81 0.47 -7.41
CA MET A 119 -8.99 1.68 -7.28
C MET A 119 -9.30 2.72 -8.36
N ILE A 120 -9.40 2.30 -9.62
CA ILE A 120 -9.77 3.19 -10.74
C ILE A 120 -11.17 3.76 -10.52
N ALA A 121 -12.13 2.94 -10.17
CA ALA A 121 -13.50 3.37 -9.89
C ALA A 121 -13.56 4.39 -8.74
N ALA A 122 -12.87 4.13 -7.63
CA ALA A 122 -12.80 5.03 -6.48
C ALA A 122 -12.12 6.37 -6.84
N ALA A 123 -11.03 6.34 -7.60
CA ALA A 123 -10.36 7.54 -8.08
C ALA A 123 -11.26 8.39 -8.98
N LEU A 124 -12.00 7.75 -9.89
CA LEU A 124 -12.97 8.45 -10.75
C LEU A 124 -14.12 9.03 -9.93
N MET A 125 -14.68 8.29 -8.99
CA MET A 125 -15.75 8.78 -8.12
C MET A 125 -15.28 10.00 -7.31
N ARG A 126 -14.07 9.98 -6.77
CA ARG A 126 -13.49 11.10 -6.04
C ARG A 126 -13.31 12.32 -6.92
N ASN A 127 -12.69 12.16 -8.09
CA ASN A 127 -12.48 13.27 -9.03
C ASN A 127 -13.81 13.88 -9.53
N ILE A 128 -14.83 13.04 -9.79
CA ILE A 128 -16.16 13.51 -10.18
C ILE A 128 -16.82 14.29 -9.04
N ALA A 129 -16.69 13.81 -7.79
CA ALA A 129 -17.25 14.48 -6.62
C ALA A 129 -16.60 15.87 -6.41
N GLU A 130 -15.28 15.97 -6.54
CA GLU A 130 -14.53 17.22 -6.42
C GLU A 130 -14.87 18.20 -7.55
N TYR A 131 -15.00 17.70 -8.80
CA TYR A 131 -15.32 18.56 -9.96
C TYR A 131 -16.77 19.05 -9.96
N ALA A 132 -17.70 18.25 -9.43
CA ALA A 132 -19.13 18.57 -9.46
C ALA A 132 -19.53 19.69 -8.49
N GLU A 133 -18.67 20.07 -7.52
CA GLU A 133 -18.95 21.08 -6.47
C GLU A 133 -20.36 20.94 -5.86
N ASN A 134 -20.88 19.72 -5.80
CA ASN A 134 -22.28 19.47 -5.48
C ASN A 134 -22.38 18.95 -4.03
N ASP A 135 -22.92 19.75 -3.13
CA ASP A 135 -23.16 19.39 -1.72
C ASP A 135 -23.91 18.05 -1.51
N LYS A 136 -24.49 17.51 -2.58
CA LYS A 136 -25.25 16.24 -2.53
C LYS A 136 -24.37 14.98 -2.63
N PHE A 137 -23.14 15.10 -3.12
CA PHE A 137 -22.24 13.95 -3.29
C PHE A 137 -20.93 14.18 -2.53
N VAL A 138 -21.06 14.17 -1.20
CA VAL A 138 -19.90 14.31 -0.31
C VAL A 138 -19.26 12.95 -0.09
N ILE A 139 -17.94 12.87 -0.27
CA ILE A 139 -17.15 11.69 0.07
C ILE A 139 -16.66 11.81 1.50
N HIS A 140 -17.07 10.86 2.33
CA HIS A 140 -16.73 10.81 3.74
C HIS A 140 -15.37 10.13 3.95
N MET A 141 -14.27 10.87 3.67
CA MET A 141 -12.91 10.32 3.69
C MET A 141 -12.49 9.79 5.06
N GLY A 142 -12.89 10.43 6.15
CA GLY A 142 -12.57 9.98 7.51
C GLY A 142 -13.15 8.60 7.81
N GLU A 143 -14.44 8.40 7.54
CA GLU A 143 -15.14 7.14 7.75
C GLU A 143 -14.62 6.05 6.79
N ILE A 144 -14.26 6.41 5.55
CA ILE A 144 -13.63 5.49 4.60
C ILE A 144 -12.27 5.03 5.09
N ASN A 145 -11.46 5.92 5.65
CA ASN A 145 -10.15 5.58 6.21
C ASN A 145 -10.27 4.67 7.44
N ASP A 146 -11.23 4.95 8.33
CA ASP A 146 -11.51 4.10 9.49
C ASP A 146 -11.92 2.67 9.05
N LEU A 147 -12.86 2.58 8.10
CA LEU A 147 -13.28 1.30 7.53
C LEU A 147 -12.14 0.57 6.83
N GLY A 148 -11.29 1.30 6.11
CA GLY A 148 -10.09 0.79 5.47
C GLY A 148 -9.11 0.21 6.48
N GLY A 149 -8.87 0.90 7.59
CA GLY A 149 -8.02 0.43 8.68
C GLY A 149 -8.53 -0.86 9.33
N ILE A 150 -9.85 -0.93 9.58
CA ILE A 150 -10.50 -2.14 10.10
C ILE A 150 -10.36 -3.29 9.11
N ALA A 151 -10.69 -3.06 7.83
CA ALA A 151 -10.61 -4.07 6.78
C ALA A 151 -9.18 -4.59 6.60
N LEU A 152 -8.17 -3.70 6.63
CA LEU A 152 -6.77 -4.06 6.57
C LEU A 152 -6.35 -4.93 7.76
N SER A 153 -6.76 -4.57 8.97
CA SER A 153 -6.44 -5.34 10.19
C SER A 153 -7.03 -6.75 10.14
N LEU A 154 -8.30 -6.88 9.69
CA LEU A 154 -8.95 -8.16 9.50
C LEU A 154 -8.25 -8.98 8.40
N PHE A 155 -7.90 -8.35 7.27
CA PHE A 155 -7.18 -9.01 6.18
C PHE A 155 -5.83 -9.53 6.64
N LEU A 156 -5.06 -8.73 7.38
CA LEU A 156 -3.76 -9.16 7.93
C LEU A 156 -3.91 -10.32 8.91
N GLY A 157 -4.92 -10.25 9.80
CA GLY A 157 -5.23 -11.35 10.72
C GLY A 157 -5.53 -12.66 9.98
N MET A 158 -6.40 -12.62 8.97
CA MET A 158 -6.71 -13.80 8.15
C MET A 158 -5.48 -14.31 7.40
N ALA A 159 -4.69 -13.41 6.82
CA ALA A 159 -3.47 -13.78 6.11
C ALA A 159 -2.46 -14.50 7.02
N MET A 160 -2.31 -14.04 8.26
CA MET A 160 -1.42 -14.69 9.23
C MET A 160 -1.93 -16.07 9.68
N ILE A 161 -3.23 -16.22 9.91
CA ILE A 161 -3.83 -17.50 10.32
C ILE A 161 -3.74 -18.55 9.19
N THR A 162 -3.86 -18.13 7.94
CA THR A 162 -3.79 -19.04 6.77
C THR A 162 -2.37 -19.41 6.36
N LEU A 163 -1.35 -18.80 6.95
CA LEU A 163 0.06 -19.06 6.67
C LEU A 163 0.45 -20.52 7.03
N LYS A 164 0.81 -21.30 6.01
CA LYS A 164 1.24 -22.68 6.16
C LYS A 164 2.76 -22.74 6.42
N LEU A 165 3.17 -22.51 7.65
CA LEU A 165 4.59 -22.40 8.03
C LEU A 165 5.44 -23.62 7.65
N TRP A 166 4.86 -24.84 7.60
CA TRP A 166 5.57 -26.05 7.18
C TRP A 166 5.98 -26.03 5.70
N GLN A 167 5.22 -25.35 4.84
CA GLN A 167 5.60 -25.16 3.43
C GLN A 167 6.75 -24.17 3.29
N LEU A 168 6.81 -23.18 4.18
CA LEU A 168 7.90 -22.22 4.22
C LEU A 168 9.23 -22.87 4.69
N ALA A 169 9.17 -23.83 5.60
CA ALA A 169 10.37 -24.42 6.20
C ALA A 169 11.30 -25.05 5.15
N SER A 170 10.74 -25.71 4.14
CA SER A 170 11.52 -26.33 3.05
C SER A 170 12.17 -25.31 2.10
N LEU A 171 11.61 -24.12 2.00
CA LEU A 171 12.07 -23.03 1.11
C LEU A 171 12.72 -21.87 1.88
N ALA A 172 12.86 -22.00 3.20
CA ALA A 172 13.29 -20.92 4.07
C ALA A 172 14.67 -20.36 3.68
N LEU A 173 15.64 -21.22 3.44
CA LEU A 173 17.00 -20.77 3.13
C LEU A 173 17.08 -20.00 1.81
N PRO A 174 16.63 -20.53 0.67
CA PRO A 174 16.66 -19.78 -0.60
C PRO A 174 15.78 -18.51 -0.55
N LEU A 175 14.65 -18.56 0.16
CA LEU A 175 13.78 -17.40 0.33
C LEU A 175 14.48 -16.29 1.10
N VAL A 176 15.10 -16.58 2.23
CA VAL A 176 15.83 -15.58 3.03
C VAL A 176 16.99 -14.98 2.25
N ILE A 177 17.77 -15.78 1.55
CA ILE A 177 18.89 -15.28 0.71
C ILE A 177 18.34 -14.31 -0.36
N LEU A 178 17.28 -14.68 -1.05
CA LEU A 178 16.66 -13.84 -2.08
C LEU A 178 16.12 -12.53 -1.48
N LEU A 179 15.44 -12.59 -0.34
CA LEU A 179 14.87 -11.42 0.32
C LEU A 179 15.96 -10.46 0.82
N VAL A 180 17.03 -10.99 1.42
CA VAL A 180 18.18 -10.18 1.86
C VAL A 180 18.88 -9.53 0.66
N ALA A 181 19.13 -10.28 -0.41
CA ALA A 181 19.71 -9.73 -1.63
C ALA A 181 18.85 -8.62 -2.21
N GLN A 182 17.53 -8.77 -2.18
CA GLN A 182 16.60 -7.76 -2.65
C GLN A 182 16.62 -6.50 -1.76
N VAL A 183 16.68 -6.63 -0.43
CA VAL A 183 16.84 -5.48 0.48
C VAL A 183 18.10 -4.70 0.15
N VAL A 184 19.22 -5.38 -0.01
CA VAL A 184 20.48 -4.72 -0.39
C VAL A 184 20.36 -3.99 -1.73
N LEU A 185 19.74 -4.64 -2.72
CA LEU A 185 19.51 -4.03 -4.03
C LEU A 185 18.64 -2.78 -3.95
N ILE A 186 17.52 -2.86 -3.19
CA ILE A 186 16.61 -1.73 -3.00
C ILE A 186 17.36 -0.56 -2.34
N ILE A 187 18.11 -0.80 -1.27
CA ILE A 187 18.88 0.25 -0.58
C ILE A 187 19.86 0.93 -1.55
N LEU A 188 20.62 0.14 -2.31
CA LEU A 188 21.56 0.68 -3.28
C LEU A 188 20.84 1.48 -4.38
N TYR A 189 19.80 0.93 -4.95
CA TYR A 189 19.01 1.59 -6.00
C TYR A 189 18.39 2.88 -5.50
N THR A 190 17.77 2.85 -4.33
CA THR A 190 17.14 3.99 -3.68
C THR A 190 18.16 5.10 -3.39
N TYR A 191 19.32 4.74 -2.85
CA TYR A 191 20.36 5.71 -2.50
C TYR A 191 21.02 6.33 -3.73
N PHE A 192 21.34 5.55 -4.75
CA PHE A 192 22.11 6.03 -5.91
C PHE A 192 21.24 6.57 -7.04
N VAL A 193 20.03 6.03 -7.22
CA VAL A 193 19.18 6.38 -8.36
C VAL A 193 18.00 7.22 -7.91
N VAL A 194 17.12 6.66 -7.07
CA VAL A 194 15.84 7.31 -6.76
C VAL A 194 16.04 8.65 -6.07
N PHE A 195 16.89 8.70 -5.06
CA PHE A 195 17.17 9.93 -4.34
C PHE A 195 17.73 11.04 -5.25
N ASN A 196 18.61 10.71 -6.20
CA ASN A 196 19.16 11.69 -7.12
C ASN A 196 18.15 12.15 -8.18
N VAL A 197 17.27 11.25 -8.64
CA VAL A 197 16.24 11.58 -9.62
C VAL A 197 15.15 12.44 -9.01
N MET A 198 14.83 12.26 -7.72
CA MET A 198 13.80 13.01 -7.01
C MET A 198 14.23 14.41 -6.57
N GLY A 199 15.41 14.88 -6.95
CA GLY A 199 15.85 16.25 -6.65
C GLY A 199 16.82 16.38 -5.48
N SER A 200 17.09 15.31 -4.73
CA SER A 200 18.05 15.25 -3.62
C SER A 200 17.78 16.26 -2.50
N ASP A 201 16.52 16.59 -2.26
CA ASP A 201 16.03 17.47 -1.19
C ASP A 201 15.53 16.69 0.04
N TYR A 202 14.97 17.42 1.02
CA TYR A 202 14.43 16.83 2.24
C TYR A 202 13.26 15.89 1.95
N ASP A 203 12.32 16.31 1.11
CA ASP A 203 11.13 15.53 0.77
C ASP A 203 11.50 14.24 0.03
N ALA A 204 12.48 14.31 -0.89
CA ALA A 204 13.04 13.13 -1.53
C ALA A 204 13.67 12.16 -0.51
N ALA A 205 14.37 12.66 0.51
CA ALA A 205 14.97 11.82 1.53
C ALA A 205 13.92 11.09 2.40
N VAL A 206 12.84 11.77 2.75
CA VAL A 206 11.71 11.20 3.53
C VAL A 206 10.97 10.16 2.71
N LEU A 207 10.59 10.48 1.47
CA LEU A 207 9.85 9.57 0.58
C LEU A 207 10.65 8.33 0.20
N VAL A 208 11.97 8.46 0.06
CA VAL A 208 12.89 7.37 -0.28
C VAL A 208 13.13 6.43 0.91
N ALA A 209 12.97 6.94 2.14
CA ALA A 209 13.17 6.17 3.36
C ALA A 209 11.91 5.40 3.80
N GLY A 210 10.70 5.91 3.51
CA GLY A 210 9.41 5.29 3.84
C GLY A 210 9.01 4.25 2.82
#